data_daa5f68996a98f023f8c884d883ecdb1
#
_entry.id   daa5f68996a98f023f8c884d883ecdb1
#
_cell.length_a   1.000
_cell.length_b   1.000
_cell.length_c   1.000
_cell.angle_alpha   90.00
_cell.angle_beta   90.00
_cell.angle_gamma   90.00
#
_symmetry.space_group_name_H-M   'P 1'
#
loop_
_entity.id
_entity.type
_entity.pdbx_description
1 polymer ?
#
loop_
_entity_poly.entity_id
_entity_poly.type
_entity_poly.pdbx_seq_one_letter_code
_entity_poly.pdbx_strand_id
1 'polypeptide(L)'
;LADQELIRQQERDRLRQEQQQTTPDVRLPRDVSFLPDYPRDEQPCFPIRQVVLEGELSGNFQWVLDVAQSAQQRCLGVRGVNLVMQKAQNALISRGFVTSRVVVRPQDLKSGTLALTLLPGRIHAIRFADPVSARARWSNAMPARPGDVLNLRDIEQALENFKRVPTLDADIQIEPALIEGQSDLVIAWKEVRPVRVAFSIDDSGSKATGRYQGNASISLDNLLTLDDLFSLSVGKDLFQDQPLGSRSRAINYSIPFGYWQLGGAYSYYRYFQTIAGANESYVYRGDSENSQVFLSRVLYRDNARKTLLSLRGYQRKSRNFVGDTEIQIQHRQTAGWELGLNHRVYFGQNTLDANLNWRHGTGAFGALSAPEDALGNGGSRPSIVQWDVNLTMPFKLGSQSGRYSALVRGQWSKGPLIAQDRFAIGGATPFAGLMAS
;
A
#
# COMPACT_ATOMS: atom_id res chain seq x y z
N LEU A 1 -30.05 15.72 9.35
CA LEU A 1 -29.83 14.59 10.28
C LEU A 1 -29.41 13.31 9.55
N ALA A 2 -30.15 12.88 8.50
CA ALA A 2 -29.81 11.68 7.71
C ALA A 2 -28.39 11.74 7.12
N ASP A 3 -28.01 12.88 6.52
CA ASP A 3 -26.69 13.09 5.96
C ASP A 3 -25.58 13.06 7.03
N GLN A 4 -25.86 13.50 8.25
CA GLN A 4 -24.87 13.47 9.34
C GLN A 4 -24.54 12.03 9.80
N GLU A 5 -25.52 11.15 9.92
CA GLU A 5 -25.28 9.75 10.27
C GLU A 5 -24.55 9.02 9.17
N LEU A 6 -24.90 9.30 7.91
CA LEU A 6 -24.20 8.73 6.77
C LEU A 6 -22.72 9.19 6.68
N ILE A 7 -22.46 10.48 6.91
CA ILE A 7 -21.11 11.04 6.96
C ILE A 7 -20.31 10.40 8.10
N ARG A 8 -20.88 10.25 9.30
CA ARG A 8 -20.23 9.57 10.43
C ARG A 8 -19.93 8.11 10.11
N GLN A 9 -20.85 7.42 9.44
CA GLN A 9 -20.62 6.04 9.02
C GLN A 9 -19.48 5.94 8.03
N GLN A 10 -19.44 6.81 7.02
CA GLN A 10 -18.36 6.84 6.03
C GLN A 10 -17.00 7.13 6.68
N GLU A 11 -16.95 8.03 7.65
CA GLU A 11 -15.73 8.33 8.40
C GLU A 11 -15.26 7.11 9.22
N ARG A 12 -16.17 6.42 9.91
CA ARG A 12 -15.84 5.18 10.64
C ARG A 12 -15.34 4.07 9.72
N ASP A 13 -15.99 3.88 8.57
CA ASP A 13 -15.58 2.87 7.59
C ASP A 13 -14.21 3.20 7.00
N ARG A 14 -13.93 4.49 6.75
CA ARG A 14 -12.62 4.96 6.32
C ARG A 14 -11.54 4.66 7.37
N LEU A 15 -11.76 5.05 8.61
CA LEU A 15 -10.80 4.81 9.70
C LEU A 15 -10.52 3.31 9.90
N ARG A 16 -11.55 2.45 9.80
CA ARG A 16 -11.37 1.00 9.85
C ARG A 16 -10.54 0.48 8.68
N GLN A 17 -10.78 0.98 7.46
CA GLN A 17 -10.00 0.60 6.29
C GLN A 17 -8.54 1.05 6.40
N GLU A 18 -8.29 2.27 6.87
CA GLU A 18 -6.96 2.79 7.13
C GLU A 18 -6.20 1.93 8.17
N GLN A 19 -6.87 1.52 9.24
CA GLN A 19 -6.28 0.62 10.26
C GLN A 19 -5.96 -0.78 9.72
N GLN A 20 -6.75 -1.30 8.78
CA GLN A 20 -6.53 -2.61 8.17
C GLN A 20 -5.44 -2.61 7.10
N GLN A 21 -5.15 -1.45 6.50
CA GLN A 21 -4.18 -1.31 5.39
C GLN A 21 -2.74 -1.05 5.86
N THR A 22 -2.49 -0.83 7.14
CA THR A 22 -1.15 -0.54 7.67
C THR A 22 -0.30 -1.79 7.83
N THR A 23 0.00 -2.48 6.72
CA THR A 23 1.13 -3.40 6.71
C THR A 23 2.41 -2.57 6.63
N PRO A 24 3.35 -2.72 7.56
CA PRO A 24 4.61 -1.98 7.48
C PRO A 24 5.38 -2.41 6.23
N ASP A 25 5.91 -1.44 5.50
CA ASP A 25 6.77 -1.73 4.37
C ASP A 25 8.04 -2.46 4.82
N VAL A 26 8.40 -3.50 4.11
CA VAL A 26 9.65 -4.23 4.33
C VAL A 26 10.76 -3.59 3.52
N ARG A 27 11.85 -3.24 4.18
CA ARG A 27 13.07 -2.70 3.56
C ARG A 27 14.27 -3.47 4.09
N LEU A 28 14.91 -4.19 3.20
CA LEU A 28 16.12 -4.93 3.57
C LEU A 28 17.34 -4.01 3.55
N PRO A 29 18.23 -4.12 4.55
CA PRO A 29 19.46 -3.36 4.58
C PRO A 29 20.34 -3.70 3.39
N ARG A 30 21.21 -2.78 3.01
CA ARG A 30 22.22 -2.96 1.98
C ARG A 30 23.51 -2.31 2.39
N ASP A 31 24.58 -2.97 2.12
CA ASP A 31 25.92 -2.47 2.36
C ASP A 31 26.44 -1.81 1.07
N VAL A 32 26.26 -0.50 0.98
CA VAL A 32 26.91 0.31 -0.06
C VAL A 32 28.10 0.97 0.58
N SER A 33 29.30 0.59 0.12
CA SER A 33 30.55 1.14 0.64
C SER A 33 30.75 2.58 0.16
N PHE A 34 31.20 3.45 1.04
CA PHE A 34 31.69 4.76 0.63
C PHE A 34 32.97 4.57 -0.17
N LEU A 35 33.05 5.12 -1.37
CA LEU A 35 34.19 5.00 -2.26
C LEU A 35 34.93 6.33 -2.37
N PRO A 36 36.27 6.32 -2.35
CA PRO A 36 37.07 7.51 -2.51
C PRO A 36 37.01 8.06 -3.95
N ASP A 37 37.61 9.23 -4.16
CA ASP A 37 37.86 9.78 -5.49
C ASP A 37 38.92 8.97 -6.24
N TYR A 38 38.95 9.11 -7.57
CA TYR A 38 39.95 8.46 -8.43
C TYR A 38 41.37 8.93 -8.07
N PRO A 39 42.34 8.00 -8.02
CA PRO A 39 43.74 8.38 -7.80
C PRO A 39 44.24 9.29 -8.91
N ARG A 40 45.02 10.34 -8.55
CA ARG A 40 45.57 11.33 -9.50
C ARG A 40 46.91 10.91 -10.06
N ASP A 41 47.72 10.17 -9.28
CA ASP A 41 49.13 9.87 -9.56
C ASP A 41 49.32 8.36 -9.56
N GLU A 42 48.73 7.67 -10.53
CA GLU A 42 48.88 6.23 -10.67
C GLU A 42 49.82 5.88 -11.83
N GLN A 43 50.79 4.99 -11.56
CA GLN A 43 51.73 4.52 -12.58
C GLN A 43 51.92 2.98 -12.46
N PRO A 44 51.84 2.24 -13.58
CA PRO A 44 51.44 2.72 -14.90
C PRO A 44 49.98 3.05 -14.97
N CYS A 45 49.54 4.04 -15.80
CA CYS A 45 48.14 4.32 -16.04
C CYS A 45 47.87 4.40 -17.57
N PHE A 46 46.61 4.17 -17.94
CA PHE A 46 46.13 4.18 -19.32
C PHE A 46 45.00 5.21 -19.47
N PRO A 47 45.03 6.04 -20.50
CA PRO A 47 43.97 7.02 -20.74
C PRO A 47 42.68 6.29 -21.17
N ILE A 48 41.64 6.29 -20.35
CA ILE A 48 40.35 5.66 -20.65
C ILE A 48 39.45 6.65 -21.38
N ARG A 49 39.12 6.35 -22.64
CA ARG A 49 38.22 7.15 -23.49
C ARG A 49 36.79 6.68 -23.43
N GLN A 50 36.59 5.37 -23.25
CA GLN A 50 35.27 4.73 -23.24
C GLN A 50 35.22 3.62 -22.20
N VAL A 51 34.07 3.50 -21.53
CA VAL A 51 33.74 2.36 -20.68
C VAL A 51 32.53 1.65 -21.29
N VAL A 52 32.63 0.33 -21.45
CA VAL A 52 31.56 -0.50 -22.03
C VAL A 52 31.15 -1.59 -21.04
N LEU A 53 29.89 -2.00 -21.09
CA LEU A 53 29.35 -3.11 -20.30
C LEU A 53 29.06 -4.28 -21.24
N GLU A 54 29.71 -5.40 -20.99
CA GLU A 54 29.57 -6.65 -21.73
C GLU A 54 28.99 -7.76 -20.85
N GLY A 55 28.66 -8.87 -21.45
CA GLY A 55 28.13 -10.04 -20.76
C GLY A 55 26.63 -10.25 -20.96
N GLU A 56 26.12 -11.31 -20.36
CA GLU A 56 24.72 -11.69 -20.44
C GLU A 56 23.84 -10.58 -19.83
N LEU A 57 22.76 -10.21 -20.54
CA LEU A 57 21.82 -9.16 -20.14
C LEU A 57 22.41 -7.75 -20.00
N SER A 58 23.66 -7.50 -20.47
CA SER A 58 24.29 -6.17 -20.36
C SER A 58 23.42 -5.05 -20.91
N GLY A 59 22.60 -5.31 -21.94
CA GLY A 59 21.63 -4.36 -22.51
C GLY A 59 20.61 -3.82 -21.49
N ASN A 60 20.19 -4.64 -20.54
CA ASN A 60 19.23 -4.26 -19.50
C ASN A 60 19.89 -3.50 -18.33
N PHE A 61 21.23 -3.52 -18.27
CA PHE A 61 22.03 -2.93 -17.18
C PHE A 61 22.90 -1.75 -17.64
N GLN A 62 22.67 -1.18 -18.83
CA GLN A 62 23.45 -0.06 -19.35
C GLN A 62 23.51 1.15 -18.40
N TRP A 63 22.51 1.35 -17.56
CA TRP A 63 22.48 2.34 -16.50
C TRP A 63 23.63 2.21 -15.47
N VAL A 64 24.27 1.04 -15.38
CA VAL A 64 25.49 0.85 -14.56
C VAL A 64 26.64 1.71 -15.09
N LEU A 65 26.66 1.99 -16.38
CA LEU A 65 27.67 2.83 -16.98
C LEU A 65 27.56 4.30 -16.59
N ASP A 66 26.40 4.78 -16.11
CA ASP A 66 26.22 6.16 -15.69
C ASP A 66 27.22 6.56 -14.59
N VAL A 67 27.49 5.62 -13.65
CA VAL A 67 28.50 5.83 -12.59
C VAL A 67 29.92 5.63 -13.08
N ALA A 68 30.12 4.86 -14.16
CA ALA A 68 31.41 4.61 -14.75
C ALA A 68 31.86 5.72 -15.73
N GLN A 69 30.94 6.56 -16.21
CA GLN A 69 31.26 7.71 -17.09
C GLN A 69 32.26 8.65 -16.41
N SER A 70 32.25 8.76 -15.09
CA SER A 70 33.23 9.57 -14.34
C SER A 70 34.68 9.10 -14.47
N ALA A 71 34.92 7.92 -15.04
CA ALA A 71 36.24 7.36 -15.37
C ALA A 71 36.75 7.81 -16.72
N GLN A 72 35.88 8.30 -17.61
CA GLN A 72 36.28 8.75 -18.96
C GLN A 72 37.20 9.95 -18.88
N GLN A 73 38.15 10.03 -19.82
CA GLN A 73 39.20 11.07 -19.94
C GLN A 73 40.19 11.07 -18.75
N ARG A 74 40.23 10.02 -17.94
CA ARG A 74 41.19 9.84 -16.83
C ARG A 74 42.26 8.83 -17.22
N CYS A 75 43.47 9.06 -16.70
CA CYS A 75 44.53 8.04 -16.74
C CYS A 75 44.33 7.12 -15.53
N LEU A 76 43.96 5.86 -15.77
CA LEU A 76 43.67 4.88 -14.73
C LEU A 76 44.66 3.70 -14.78
N GLY A 77 45.21 3.38 -13.63
CA GLY A 77 45.96 2.15 -13.39
C GLY A 77 45.08 1.12 -12.67
N VAL A 78 45.70 0.19 -12.00
CA VAL A 78 45.00 -0.92 -11.33
C VAL A 78 44.03 -0.44 -10.25
N ARG A 79 44.41 0.56 -9.44
CA ARG A 79 43.53 1.11 -8.38
C ARG A 79 42.35 1.86 -8.98
N GLY A 80 42.59 2.66 -10.03
CA GLY A 80 41.54 3.40 -10.72
C GLY A 80 40.53 2.47 -11.39
N VAL A 81 40.97 1.41 -12.07
CA VAL A 81 40.10 0.38 -12.68
C VAL A 81 39.28 -0.35 -11.62
N ASN A 82 39.92 -0.75 -10.51
CA ASN A 82 39.18 -1.38 -9.39
C ASN A 82 38.11 -0.45 -8.79
N LEU A 83 38.38 0.85 -8.74
CA LEU A 83 37.41 1.83 -8.25
C LEU A 83 36.20 1.97 -9.21
N VAL A 84 36.44 1.94 -10.53
CA VAL A 84 35.34 1.91 -11.53
C VAL A 84 34.48 0.66 -11.30
N MET A 85 35.10 -0.51 -11.15
CA MET A 85 34.42 -1.76 -10.89
C MET A 85 33.59 -1.70 -9.59
N GLN A 86 34.16 -1.18 -8.50
CA GLN A 86 33.44 -1.02 -7.22
C GLN A 86 32.28 -0.03 -7.32
N LYS A 87 32.41 1.08 -8.06
CA LYS A 87 31.31 2.02 -8.31
C LYS A 87 30.18 1.35 -9.09
N ALA A 88 30.52 0.59 -10.12
CA ALA A 88 29.55 -0.20 -10.89
C ALA A 88 28.86 -1.26 -10.02
N GLN A 89 29.62 -1.96 -9.16
CA GLN A 89 29.06 -2.92 -8.19
C GLN A 89 28.13 -2.25 -7.18
N ASN A 90 28.51 -1.09 -6.63
CA ASN A 90 27.63 -0.34 -5.73
C ASN A 90 26.35 0.13 -6.41
N ALA A 91 26.42 0.46 -7.70
CA ALA A 91 25.22 0.81 -8.48
C ALA A 91 24.27 -0.39 -8.59
N LEU A 92 24.76 -1.62 -8.84
CA LEU A 92 23.95 -2.84 -8.85
C LEU A 92 23.28 -3.07 -7.48
N ILE A 93 24.09 -3.06 -6.41
CA ILE A 93 23.59 -3.25 -5.04
C ILE A 93 22.55 -2.19 -4.69
N SER A 94 22.77 -0.94 -5.11
CA SER A 94 21.84 0.15 -4.84
C SER A 94 20.44 -0.06 -5.43
N ARG A 95 20.33 -0.79 -6.54
CA ARG A 95 19.05 -1.15 -7.16
C ARG A 95 18.55 -2.53 -6.78
N GLY A 96 19.24 -3.22 -5.83
CA GLY A 96 18.80 -4.50 -5.27
C GLY A 96 19.43 -5.74 -5.89
N PHE A 97 20.33 -5.61 -6.88
CA PHE A 97 21.01 -6.73 -7.53
C PHE A 97 22.24 -7.18 -6.74
N VAL A 98 22.02 -7.68 -5.51
CA VAL A 98 23.09 -7.93 -4.53
C VAL A 98 23.95 -9.15 -4.86
N THR A 99 23.46 -10.09 -5.65
CA THR A 99 24.20 -11.30 -6.07
C THR A 99 24.82 -11.16 -7.44
N SER A 100 24.40 -10.14 -8.23
CA SER A 100 25.03 -9.82 -9.51
C SER A 100 26.38 -9.13 -9.30
N ARG A 101 27.33 -9.39 -10.18
CA ARG A 101 28.68 -8.87 -10.06
C ARG A 101 29.14 -8.19 -11.34
N VAL A 102 29.96 -7.17 -11.17
CA VAL A 102 30.73 -6.56 -12.26
C VAL A 102 32.19 -6.93 -12.04
N VAL A 103 32.81 -7.46 -13.06
CA VAL A 103 34.23 -7.85 -13.04
C VAL A 103 34.97 -7.22 -14.21
N VAL A 104 36.26 -7.04 -14.06
CA VAL A 104 37.18 -6.66 -15.13
C VAL A 104 37.99 -7.88 -15.50
N ARG A 105 37.83 -8.34 -16.74
CA ARG A 105 38.64 -9.42 -17.30
C ARG A 105 40.00 -8.90 -17.80
N PRO A 106 41.03 -9.77 -17.92
CA PRO A 106 42.29 -9.36 -18.56
C PRO A 106 42.02 -8.74 -19.95
N GLN A 107 42.51 -7.54 -20.19
CA GLN A 107 42.27 -6.75 -21.43
C GLN A 107 43.39 -5.78 -21.68
N ASP A 108 43.57 -5.34 -22.93
CA ASP A 108 44.51 -4.31 -23.29
C ASP A 108 43.89 -2.90 -23.21
N LEU A 109 44.27 -2.16 -22.18
CA LEU A 109 43.82 -0.81 -21.93
C LEU A 109 44.48 0.25 -22.82
N LYS A 110 45.51 -0.10 -23.62
CA LYS A 110 46.12 0.80 -24.57
C LYS A 110 45.17 1.28 -25.66
N SER A 111 44.13 0.48 -25.93
CA SER A 111 43.01 0.84 -26.82
C SER A 111 42.22 2.06 -26.35
N GLY A 112 42.31 2.42 -25.06
CA GLY A 112 41.51 3.45 -24.42
C GLY A 112 40.09 3.01 -24.06
N THR A 113 39.75 1.72 -24.25
CA THR A 113 38.45 1.13 -23.86
C THR A 113 38.61 0.27 -22.63
N LEU A 114 37.77 0.51 -21.61
CA LEU A 114 37.64 -0.34 -20.43
C LEU A 114 36.33 -1.15 -20.54
N ALA A 115 36.46 -2.45 -20.73
CA ALA A 115 35.32 -3.36 -20.74
C ALA A 115 35.04 -3.89 -19.32
N LEU A 116 33.81 -3.66 -18.84
CA LEU A 116 33.27 -4.24 -17.64
C LEU A 116 32.42 -5.46 -18.02
N THR A 117 32.58 -6.59 -17.38
CA THR A 117 31.76 -7.78 -17.63
C THR A 117 30.73 -7.96 -16.53
N LEU A 118 29.46 -7.96 -16.91
CA LEU A 118 28.34 -8.25 -16.00
C LEU A 118 28.17 -9.77 -15.85
N LEU A 119 28.12 -10.23 -14.61
CA LEU A 119 27.77 -11.59 -14.22
C LEU A 119 26.45 -11.53 -13.43
N PRO A 120 25.28 -11.81 -14.05
CA PRO A 120 24.00 -11.74 -13.37
C PRO A 120 23.86 -12.87 -12.36
N GLY A 121 23.53 -12.53 -11.11
CA GLY A 121 23.21 -13.50 -10.07
C GLY A 121 21.76 -13.97 -10.23
N ARG A 122 21.53 -15.28 -10.40
CA ARG A 122 20.21 -15.84 -10.66
C ARG A 122 19.67 -16.62 -9.47
N ILE A 123 18.36 -16.72 -9.40
CA ILE A 123 17.65 -17.59 -8.45
C ILE A 123 17.73 -19.02 -8.99
N HIS A 124 18.35 -19.92 -8.23
CA HIS A 124 18.38 -21.35 -8.53
C HIS A 124 17.07 -22.02 -8.09
N ALA A 125 16.72 -21.87 -6.81
CA ALA A 125 15.50 -22.45 -6.26
C ALA A 125 14.88 -21.52 -5.21
N ILE A 126 13.55 -21.68 -5.01
CA ILE A 126 12.80 -21.04 -3.92
C ILE A 126 12.21 -22.18 -3.10
N ARG A 127 12.63 -22.32 -1.85
CA ARG A 127 12.26 -23.43 -0.97
C ARG A 127 12.00 -22.98 0.45
N PHE A 128 11.28 -23.76 1.20
CA PHE A 128 11.12 -23.56 2.63
C PHE A 128 12.33 -24.10 3.39
N ALA A 129 12.70 -23.47 4.50
CA ALA A 129 13.81 -23.89 5.36
C ALA A 129 13.53 -25.26 6.01
N ASP A 130 12.32 -25.43 6.51
CA ASP A 130 11.84 -26.61 7.22
C ASP A 130 10.58 -27.16 6.55
N PRO A 131 10.18 -28.42 6.87
CA PRO A 131 8.89 -28.94 6.49
C PRO A 131 7.76 -28.03 7.02
N VAL A 132 6.93 -27.52 6.10
CA VAL A 132 5.84 -26.61 6.41
C VAL A 132 4.50 -27.29 6.24
N SER A 133 3.43 -26.65 6.73
CA SER A 133 2.07 -27.11 6.54
C SER A 133 1.69 -27.12 5.04
N ALA A 134 0.72 -27.94 4.66
CA ALA A 134 0.17 -27.94 3.29
C ALA A 134 -0.46 -26.58 2.88
N ARG A 135 -0.61 -25.68 3.81
CA ARG A 135 -1.13 -24.32 3.59
C ARG A 135 -0.05 -23.32 3.16
N ALA A 136 1.21 -23.63 3.37
CA ALA A 136 2.33 -22.77 3.01
C ALA A 136 2.52 -22.74 1.48
N ARG A 137 2.44 -21.55 0.91
CA ARG A 137 2.63 -21.33 -0.52
C ARG A 137 3.36 -20.01 -0.75
N TRP A 138 4.41 -20.05 -1.56
CA TRP A 138 5.15 -18.83 -1.92
C TRP A 138 4.82 -18.29 -3.32
N SER A 139 4.25 -19.13 -4.19
CA SER A 139 4.20 -18.88 -5.64
C SER A 139 3.31 -17.72 -6.07
N ASN A 140 2.32 -17.33 -5.29
CA ASN A 140 1.51 -16.15 -5.57
C ASN A 140 2.08 -14.87 -4.94
N ALA A 141 2.71 -14.97 -3.77
CA ALA A 141 3.26 -13.83 -3.05
C ALA A 141 4.61 -13.34 -3.62
N MET A 142 5.44 -14.27 -4.12
CA MET A 142 6.76 -13.98 -4.67
C MET A 142 6.65 -13.49 -6.12
N PRO A 143 7.15 -12.27 -6.45
CA PRO A 143 7.18 -11.78 -7.83
C PRO A 143 8.13 -12.58 -8.73
N ALA A 144 9.29 -12.98 -8.17
CA ALA A 144 10.37 -13.69 -8.89
C ALA A 144 10.15 -15.19 -8.98
N ARG A 145 10.80 -15.83 -9.94
CA ARG A 145 10.78 -17.26 -10.21
C ARG A 145 12.21 -17.81 -10.30
N PRO A 146 12.43 -19.13 -10.09
CA PRO A 146 13.69 -19.76 -10.44
C PRO A 146 14.11 -19.43 -11.88
N GLY A 147 15.37 -19.08 -12.07
CA GLY A 147 15.95 -18.60 -13.33
C GLY A 147 16.01 -17.09 -13.49
N ASP A 148 15.18 -16.34 -12.79
CA ASP A 148 15.20 -14.87 -12.83
C ASP A 148 16.48 -14.30 -12.18
N VAL A 149 16.86 -13.08 -12.58
CA VAL A 149 17.92 -12.34 -11.90
C VAL A 149 17.43 -11.94 -10.51
N LEU A 150 18.19 -12.31 -9.48
CA LEU A 150 17.82 -12.03 -8.10
C LEU A 150 17.82 -10.52 -7.82
N ASN A 151 16.70 -10.02 -7.32
CA ASN A 151 16.56 -8.64 -6.88
C ASN A 151 15.93 -8.58 -5.47
N LEU A 152 16.55 -7.83 -4.56
CA LEU A 152 16.01 -7.62 -3.20
C LEU A 152 14.60 -7.01 -3.20
N ARG A 153 14.24 -6.25 -4.23
CA ARG A 153 12.91 -5.62 -4.31
C ARG A 153 11.80 -6.67 -4.42
N ASP A 154 12.07 -7.78 -5.12
CA ASP A 154 11.14 -8.90 -5.22
C ASP A 154 10.98 -9.63 -3.88
N ILE A 155 12.10 -9.80 -3.15
CA ILE A 155 12.11 -10.40 -1.81
C ILE A 155 11.35 -9.52 -0.82
N GLU A 156 11.58 -8.21 -0.82
CA GLU A 156 10.84 -7.27 0.03
C GLU A 156 9.34 -7.30 -0.27
N GLN A 157 8.96 -7.39 -1.54
CA GLN A 157 7.54 -7.49 -1.93
C GLN A 157 6.93 -8.80 -1.45
N ALA A 158 7.65 -9.92 -1.58
CA ALA A 158 7.20 -11.21 -1.07
C ALA A 158 7.01 -11.18 0.45
N LEU A 159 7.98 -10.62 1.18
CA LEU A 159 7.89 -10.47 2.63
C LEU A 159 6.71 -9.58 3.05
N GLU A 160 6.42 -8.51 2.33
CA GLU A 160 5.21 -7.72 2.59
C GLU A 160 3.93 -8.51 2.36
N ASN A 161 3.87 -9.29 1.27
CA ASN A 161 2.72 -10.13 0.98
C ASN A 161 2.50 -11.19 2.07
N PHE A 162 3.56 -11.81 2.59
CA PHE A 162 3.48 -12.76 3.71
C PHE A 162 3.08 -12.06 5.01
N LYS A 163 3.78 -11.00 5.39
CA LYS A 163 3.53 -10.26 6.65
C LYS A 163 2.22 -9.49 6.66
N ARG A 164 1.56 -9.37 5.51
CA ARG A 164 0.18 -8.85 5.43
C ARG A 164 -0.82 -9.76 6.16
N VAL A 165 -0.51 -11.05 6.27
CA VAL A 165 -1.30 -12.05 7.00
C VAL A 165 -0.89 -12.02 8.48
N PRO A 166 -1.72 -11.53 9.42
CA PRO A 166 -1.31 -11.28 10.80
C PRO A 166 -0.93 -12.54 11.59
N THR A 167 -1.38 -13.70 11.13
CA THR A 167 -1.09 -15.00 11.73
C THR A 167 0.11 -15.71 11.11
N LEU A 168 0.81 -15.03 10.21
CA LEU A 168 1.97 -15.54 9.53
C LEU A 168 3.19 -14.66 9.82
N ASP A 169 4.28 -15.29 10.23
CA ASP A 169 5.60 -14.68 10.27
C ASP A 169 6.49 -15.40 9.27
N ALA A 170 7.17 -14.63 8.42
CA ALA A 170 8.05 -15.16 7.39
C ALA A 170 9.31 -14.30 7.27
N ASP A 171 10.42 -14.96 6.99
CA ASP A 171 11.68 -14.35 6.61
C ASP A 171 12.26 -15.07 5.40
N ILE A 172 13.10 -14.38 4.62
CA ILE A 172 13.71 -14.94 3.41
C ILE A 172 15.22 -14.71 3.46
N GLN A 173 15.98 -15.80 3.40
CA GLN A 173 17.43 -15.78 3.37
C GLN A 173 17.91 -16.13 1.96
N ILE A 174 19.03 -15.51 1.56
CA ILE A 174 19.71 -15.77 0.30
C ILE A 174 20.89 -16.67 0.61
N GLU A 175 20.85 -17.92 0.14
CA GLU A 175 21.92 -18.88 0.33
C GLU A 175 22.63 -19.15 -1.01
N PRO A 176 23.97 -19.33 -1.03
CA PRO A 176 24.66 -19.74 -2.23
C PRO A 176 24.18 -21.14 -2.70
N ALA A 177 23.86 -21.25 -3.98
CA ALA A 177 23.59 -22.56 -4.58
C ALA A 177 24.92 -23.30 -4.92
N LEU A 178 24.82 -24.59 -5.24
CA LEU A 178 25.97 -25.38 -5.70
C LEU A 178 26.48 -24.90 -7.08
N ILE A 179 25.65 -24.23 -7.85
CA ILE A 179 25.96 -23.68 -9.17
C ILE A 179 26.50 -22.28 -8.99
N GLU A 180 27.69 -21.99 -9.53
CA GLU A 180 28.27 -20.65 -9.47
C GLU A 180 27.39 -19.59 -10.09
N GLY A 181 27.30 -18.42 -9.46
CA GLY A 181 26.46 -17.31 -9.89
C GLY A 181 24.96 -17.51 -9.59
N GLN A 182 24.58 -18.58 -8.90
CA GLN A 182 23.21 -18.84 -8.51
C GLN A 182 23.03 -18.86 -6.99
N SER A 183 21.81 -18.55 -6.55
CA SER A 183 21.44 -18.53 -5.14
C SER A 183 20.06 -19.14 -4.90
N ASP A 184 19.90 -19.83 -3.77
CA ASP A 184 18.60 -20.27 -3.29
C ASP A 184 17.95 -19.19 -2.43
N LEU A 185 16.64 -19.01 -2.59
CA LEU A 185 15.80 -18.26 -1.66
C LEU A 185 15.19 -19.22 -0.65
N VAL A 186 15.61 -19.14 0.60
CA VAL A 186 15.16 -20.02 1.67
C VAL A 186 14.18 -19.28 2.56
N ILE A 187 12.95 -19.76 2.58
CA ILE A 187 11.83 -19.12 3.30
C ILE A 187 11.68 -19.81 4.66
N ALA A 188 11.95 -19.07 5.72
CA ALA A 188 11.53 -19.44 7.07
C ALA A 188 10.03 -19.08 7.21
N TRP A 189 9.22 -20.09 7.58
CA TRP A 189 7.77 -19.94 7.62
C TRP A 189 7.21 -20.38 8.96
N LYS A 190 6.52 -19.49 9.64
CA LYS A 190 5.88 -19.79 10.91
C LYS A 190 4.43 -19.30 10.88
N GLU A 191 3.49 -20.23 10.89
CA GLU A 191 2.05 -19.96 10.87
C GLU A 191 1.45 -20.36 12.22
N VAL A 192 0.62 -19.48 12.79
CA VAL A 192 -0.22 -19.78 13.92
C VAL A 192 -1.66 -20.02 13.45
N ARG A 193 -2.61 -20.26 14.38
CA ARG A 193 -4.01 -20.53 14.02
C ARG A 193 -4.58 -19.41 13.12
N PRO A 194 -5.11 -19.75 11.95
CA PRO A 194 -5.50 -18.75 10.93
C PRO A 194 -6.86 -18.08 11.22
N VAL A 195 -7.44 -18.31 12.38
CA VAL A 195 -8.73 -17.75 12.78
C VAL A 195 -8.51 -16.72 13.88
N ARG A 196 -8.97 -15.50 13.66
CA ARG A 196 -8.96 -14.43 14.65
C ARG A 196 -10.37 -13.95 14.91
N VAL A 197 -10.72 -13.80 16.17
CA VAL A 197 -12.01 -13.27 16.63
C VAL A 197 -11.74 -12.05 17.49
N ALA A 198 -12.48 -10.98 17.25
CA ALA A 198 -12.38 -9.77 18.06
C ALA A 198 -13.78 -9.27 18.44
N PHE A 199 -13.88 -8.76 19.65
CA PHE A 199 -15.06 -8.09 20.17
C PHE A 199 -14.66 -6.71 20.66
N SER A 200 -15.50 -5.70 20.40
CA SER A 200 -15.32 -4.37 20.96
C SER A 200 -16.65 -3.79 21.40
N ILE A 201 -16.59 -2.99 22.47
CA ILE A 201 -17.70 -2.18 22.95
C ILE A 201 -17.14 -0.76 23.08
N ASP A 202 -17.84 0.21 22.51
CA ASP A 202 -17.45 1.62 22.54
C ASP A 202 -18.68 2.52 22.64
N ASP A 203 -18.48 3.81 22.89
CA ASP A 203 -19.52 4.82 22.98
C ASP A 203 -19.50 5.78 21.76
N SER A 204 -19.03 5.30 20.62
CA SER A 204 -18.89 6.08 19.36
C SER A 204 -20.23 6.35 18.66
N GLY A 205 -21.32 5.76 19.13
CA GLY A 205 -22.66 5.98 18.61
C GLY A 205 -23.24 7.34 18.98
N SER A 206 -24.40 7.66 18.40
CA SER A 206 -25.16 8.88 18.75
C SER A 206 -26.26 8.60 19.77
N LYS A 207 -26.70 9.62 20.50
CA LYS A 207 -27.85 9.48 21.40
C LYS A 207 -29.15 9.13 20.64
N ALA A 208 -29.24 9.50 19.37
CA ALA A 208 -30.43 9.29 18.54
C ALA A 208 -30.51 7.87 17.96
N THR A 209 -29.34 7.22 17.72
CA THR A 209 -29.25 5.92 17.03
C THR A 209 -28.55 4.83 17.88
N GLY A 210 -28.38 5.07 19.18
CA GLY A 210 -27.68 4.18 20.11
C GLY A 210 -26.24 4.63 20.38
N ARG A 211 -25.99 5.06 21.61
CA ARG A 211 -24.68 5.56 22.05
C ARG A 211 -23.62 4.45 22.13
N TYR A 212 -23.99 3.34 22.77
CA TYR A 212 -23.07 2.23 22.98
C TYR A 212 -23.15 1.26 21.82
N GLN A 213 -22.02 0.98 21.20
CA GLN A 213 -21.91 0.10 20.06
C GLN A 213 -21.16 -1.17 20.44
N GLY A 214 -21.73 -2.33 20.12
CA GLY A 214 -21.05 -3.61 20.20
C GLY A 214 -20.67 -4.10 18.81
N ASN A 215 -19.43 -4.54 18.63
CA ASN A 215 -18.95 -5.09 17.37
C ASN A 215 -18.32 -6.45 17.62
N ALA A 216 -18.55 -7.39 16.70
CA ALA A 216 -17.91 -8.68 16.65
C ALA A 216 -17.32 -8.87 15.25
N SER A 217 -16.13 -9.41 15.16
CA SER A 217 -15.51 -9.76 13.89
C SER A 217 -14.83 -11.11 13.93
N ILE A 218 -14.88 -11.80 12.80
CA ILE A 218 -14.12 -13.02 12.55
C ILE A 218 -13.25 -12.77 11.31
N SER A 219 -11.98 -13.10 11.40
CA SER A 219 -11.04 -13.04 10.28
C SER A 219 -10.47 -14.43 10.05
N LEU A 220 -10.41 -14.82 8.78
CA LEU A 220 -9.81 -16.05 8.32
C LEU A 220 -8.60 -15.68 7.47
N ASP A 221 -7.44 -15.98 7.99
CA ASP A 221 -6.17 -15.65 7.39
C ASP A 221 -5.71 -16.82 6.52
N ASN A 222 -5.22 -16.54 5.28
CA ASN A 222 -4.77 -17.54 4.33
C ASN A 222 -5.83 -18.63 4.05
N LEU A 223 -7.08 -18.22 3.84
CA LEU A 223 -8.23 -19.12 3.68
C LEU A 223 -8.08 -20.07 2.48
N LEU A 224 -7.66 -19.53 1.33
CA LEU A 224 -7.44 -20.26 0.08
C LEU A 224 -5.98 -20.69 -0.13
N THR A 225 -5.13 -20.57 0.88
CA THR A 225 -3.67 -20.84 0.79
C THR A 225 -2.94 -19.94 -0.23
N LEU A 226 -3.39 -18.71 -0.36
CA LEU A 226 -2.89 -17.71 -1.31
C LEU A 226 -2.52 -16.41 -0.60
N ASP A 227 -2.14 -16.48 0.68
CA ASP A 227 -1.85 -15.32 1.54
C ASP A 227 -3.01 -14.31 1.55
N ASP A 228 -4.22 -14.82 1.37
CA ASP A 228 -5.45 -14.08 1.30
C ASP A 228 -6.01 -13.76 2.69
N LEU A 229 -6.73 -12.65 2.77
CA LEU A 229 -7.39 -12.19 3.97
C LEU A 229 -8.89 -12.12 3.74
N PHE A 230 -9.63 -12.82 4.57
CA PHE A 230 -11.09 -12.71 4.66
C PHE A 230 -11.49 -12.17 6.02
N SER A 231 -12.43 -11.24 6.08
CA SER A 231 -13.03 -10.78 7.33
C SER A 231 -14.53 -10.53 7.19
N LEU A 232 -15.26 -10.95 8.22
CA LEU A 232 -16.67 -10.66 8.42
C LEU A 232 -16.81 -9.89 9.74
N SER A 233 -17.54 -8.79 9.73
CA SER A 233 -17.85 -8.03 10.94
C SER A 233 -19.35 -7.75 11.03
N VAL A 234 -19.86 -7.78 12.24
CA VAL A 234 -21.24 -7.40 12.59
C VAL A 234 -21.19 -6.41 13.74
N GLY A 235 -22.03 -5.40 13.68
CA GLY A 235 -22.18 -4.43 14.76
C GLY A 235 -23.65 -4.17 15.06
N LYS A 236 -23.93 -3.88 16.30
CA LYS A 236 -25.25 -3.49 16.77
C LYS A 236 -25.08 -2.50 17.93
N ASP A 237 -26.04 -1.56 18.03
CA ASP A 237 -26.18 -0.80 19.28
C ASP A 237 -26.55 -1.74 20.43
N LEU A 238 -25.98 -1.42 21.59
CA LEU A 238 -26.28 -2.10 22.84
C LEU A 238 -27.32 -1.25 23.61
N PHE A 239 -28.20 -1.89 24.35
CA PHE A 239 -29.16 -1.23 25.27
C PHE A 239 -30.25 -0.37 24.62
N GLN A 240 -30.44 -0.39 23.31
CA GLN A 240 -31.59 0.26 22.68
C GLN A 240 -32.33 -0.73 21.79
N ASP A 241 -33.64 -0.79 21.98
CA ASP A 241 -34.57 -1.51 21.11
C ASP A 241 -35.33 -0.54 20.20
N GLN A 242 -35.97 -1.08 19.15
CA GLN A 242 -36.79 -0.25 18.29
C GLN A 242 -37.74 0.62 19.12
N PRO A 243 -37.89 1.92 18.81
CA PRO A 243 -37.66 2.59 17.53
C PRO A 243 -36.28 3.25 17.40
N LEU A 244 -35.34 2.96 18.22
CA LEU A 244 -33.97 3.50 18.16
C LEU A 244 -32.97 2.38 17.89
N GLY A 245 -31.82 2.71 17.34
CA GLY A 245 -30.75 1.76 17.19
C GLY A 245 -30.00 1.79 15.87
N SER A 246 -28.93 1.00 15.78
CA SER A 246 -28.14 0.82 14.56
C SER A 246 -27.66 -0.62 14.41
N ARG A 247 -27.46 -1.04 13.16
CA ARG A 247 -26.89 -2.35 12.81
C ARG A 247 -25.95 -2.20 11.63
N SER A 248 -24.82 -2.89 11.68
CA SER A 248 -23.85 -2.94 10.59
C SER A 248 -23.43 -4.36 10.28
N ARG A 249 -23.07 -4.59 9.02
CA ARG A 249 -22.40 -5.82 8.56
C ARG A 249 -21.37 -5.43 7.52
N ALA A 250 -20.19 -6.06 7.56
CA ALA A 250 -19.21 -5.84 6.51
C ALA A 250 -18.46 -7.14 6.22
N ILE A 251 -18.13 -7.32 4.94
CA ILE A 251 -17.33 -8.42 4.42
C ILE A 251 -16.19 -7.81 3.65
N ASN A 252 -14.95 -8.27 3.88
CA ASN A 252 -13.79 -7.86 3.15
C ASN A 252 -13.00 -9.10 2.71
N TYR A 253 -12.48 -9.08 1.50
CA TYR A 253 -11.58 -10.08 0.97
C TYR A 253 -10.48 -9.44 0.17
N SER A 254 -9.24 -9.94 0.29
CA SER A 254 -8.13 -9.47 -0.52
C SER A 254 -7.05 -10.55 -0.68
N ILE A 255 -6.40 -10.56 -1.83
CA ILE A 255 -5.41 -11.54 -2.24
C ILE A 255 -4.24 -10.86 -2.97
N PRO A 256 -2.97 -11.20 -2.66
CA PRO A 256 -1.79 -10.69 -3.35
C PRO A 256 -1.39 -11.60 -4.52
N PHE A 257 -0.78 -10.98 -5.56
CA PHE A 257 -0.12 -11.67 -6.67
C PHE A 257 1.15 -10.90 -7.02
N GLY A 258 2.27 -11.24 -6.39
CA GLY A 258 3.52 -10.51 -6.55
C GLY A 258 3.36 -9.03 -6.25
N TYR A 259 3.55 -8.19 -7.25
CA TYR A 259 3.34 -6.74 -7.14
C TYR A 259 1.88 -6.29 -7.23
N TRP A 260 0.96 -7.19 -7.51
CA TRP A 260 -0.46 -6.91 -7.62
C TRP A 260 -1.21 -7.31 -6.34
N GLN A 261 -2.31 -6.63 -6.08
CA GLN A 261 -3.29 -7.00 -5.07
C GLN A 261 -4.69 -6.78 -5.62
N LEU A 262 -5.54 -7.80 -5.50
CA LEU A 262 -6.97 -7.73 -5.81
C LEU A 262 -7.74 -7.79 -4.50
N GLY A 263 -8.84 -7.06 -4.41
CA GLY A 263 -9.72 -7.18 -3.26
C GLY A 263 -11.10 -6.61 -3.51
N GLY A 264 -12.00 -6.88 -2.55
CA GLY A 264 -13.36 -6.37 -2.55
C GLY A 264 -13.89 -6.21 -1.14
N ALA A 265 -14.84 -5.31 -1.01
CA ALA A 265 -15.54 -5.07 0.24
C ALA A 265 -17.02 -4.81 -0.01
N TYR A 266 -17.84 -5.30 0.89
CA TYR A 266 -19.27 -5.01 0.97
C TYR A 266 -19.60 -4.58 2.38
N SER A 267 -20.36 -3.50 2.54
CA SER A 267 -20.88 -3.08 3.84
C SER A 267 -22.36 -2.69 3.74
N TYR A 268 -23.08 -3.05 4.78
CA TYR A 268 -24.48 -2.69 4.98
C TYR A 268 -24.63 -2.04 6.34
N TYR A 269 -25.33 -0.91 6.38
CA TYR A 269 -25.64 -0.20 7.61
C TYR A 269 -27.10 0.19 7.63
N ARG A 270 -27.74 0.00 8.77
CA ARG A 270 -29.12 0.41 9.04
C ARG A 270 -29.18 1.14 10.36
N TYR A 271 -29.94 2.23 10.42
CA TYR A 271 -30.22 2.92 11.67
C TYR A 271 -31.67 3.30 11.78
N PHE A 272 -32.10 3.44 13.02
CA PHE A 272 -33.43 3.87 13.42
C PHE A 272 -33.29 5.03 14.38
N GLN A 273 -34.10 6.04 14.22
CA GLN A 273 -34.24 7.15 15.16
C GLN A 273 -35.68 7.64 15.22
N THR A 274 -36.08 8.18 16.36
CA THR A 274 -37.39 8.79 16.52
C THR A 274 -37.29 10.26 16.15
N ILE A 275 -38.19 10.74 15.29
CA ILE A 275 -38.32 12.15 14.95
C ILE A 275 -39.68 12.64 15.45
N ALA A 276 -39.71 13.84 16.07
CA ALA A 276 -40.94 14.47 16.51
C ALA A 276 -41.70 15.04 15.31
N GLY A 277 -42.94 14.67 15.15
CA GLY A 277 -43.88 15.32 14.25
C GLY A 277 -44.79 16.31 15.00
N ALA A 278 -45.75 16.88 14.32
CA ALA A 278 -46.63 17.88 14.92
C ALA A 278 -47.53 17.31 16.03
N ASN A 279 -48.04 16.09 15.85
CA ASN A 279 -49.00 15.46 16.76
C ASN A 279 -48.50 14.10 17.31
N GLU A 280 -47.53 13.51 16.69
CA GLU A 280 -46.98 12.18 17.08
C GLU A 280 -45.51 12.09 16.71
N SER A 281 -44.82 11.05 17.23
CA SER A 281 -43.46 10.76 16.89
C SER A 281 -43.39 9.67 15.82
N TYR A 282 -42.53 9.85 14.83
CA TYR A 282 -42.33 8.91 13.72
C TYR A 282 -40.99 8.19 13.84
N VAL A 283 -40.95 6.91 13.47
CA VAL A 283 -39.70 6.19 13.30
C VAL A 283 -39.08 6.53 11.95
N TYR A 284 -37.91 7.13 11.97
CA TYR A 284 -37.10 7.37 10.80
C TYR A 284 -36.05 6.26 10.68
N ARG A 285 -35.97 5.60 9.52
CA ARG A 285 -35.03 4.55 9.22
C ARG A 285 -34.18 4.94 8.01
N GLY A 286 -32.88 4.69 8.10
CA GLY A 286 -31.96 4.78 6.98
C GLY A 286 -31.24 3.47 6.71
N ASP A 287 -31.20 3.04 5.46
CA ASP A 287 -30.45 1.90 4.95
C ASP A 287 -29.34 2.39 4.01
N SER A 288 -28.14 1.86 4.17
CA SER A 288 -26.98 2.17 3.32
C SER A 288 -26.21 0.91 2.94
N GLU A 289 -25.92 0.76 1.66
CA GLU A 289 -25.12 -0.34 1.10
C GLU A 289 -23.95 0.23 0.33
N ASN A 290 -22.74 -0.31 0.56
CA ASN A 290 -21.55 0.03 -0.19
C ASN A 290 -20.88 -1.24 -0.69
N SER A 291 -20.60 -1.30 -1.98
CA SER A 291 -19.86 -2.37 -2.63
C SER A 291 -18.67 -1.78 -3.35
N GLN A 292 -17.52 -2.42 -3.24
CA GLN A 292 -16.32 -2.01 -3.97
C GLN A 292 -15.45 -3.20 -4.34
N VAL A 293 -14.78 -3.08 -5.49
CA VAL A 293 -13.70 -3.97 -5.93
C VAL A 293 -12.50 -3.11 -6.28
N PHE A 294 -11.31 -3.52 -5.90
CA PHE A 294 -10.09 -2.80 -6.22
C PHE A 294 -8.99 -3.71 -6.76
N LEU A 295 -8.19 -3.15 -7.63
CA LEU A 295 -6.94 -3.72 -8.12
C LEU A 295 -5.84 -2.70 -7.86
N SER A 296 -4.75 -3.11 -7.24
CA SER A 296 -3.60 -2.25 -7.04
C SER A 296 -2.31 -2.90 -7.51
N ARG A 297 -1.31 -2.08 -7.85
CA ARG A 297 0.01 -2.53 -8.29
C ARG A 297 1.10 -1.62 -7.76
N VAL A 298 2.15 -2.20 -7.21
CA VAL A 298 3.39 -1.48 -6.95
C VAL A 298 4.08 -1.24 -8.29
N LEU A 299 4.13 0.02 -8.74
CA LEU A 299 4.74 0.42 -10.00
C LEU A 299 6.24 0.61 -9.90
N TYR A 300 6.67 1.12 -8.76
CA TYR A 300 8.07 1.42 -8.48
C TYR A 300 8.40 1.16 -7.03
N ARG A 301 9.56 0.57 -6.78
CA ARG A 301 10.08 0.33 -5.46
C ARG A 301 11.60 0.40 -5.47
N ASP A 302 12.16 1.22 -4.59
CA ASP A 302 13.58 1.18 -4.24
C ASP A 302 13.74 1.18 -2.71
N ASN A 303 14.93 1.39 -2.20
CA ASN A 303 15.19 1.39 -0.75
C ASN A 303 14.56 2.57 0.00
N ALA A 304 14.24 3.64 -0.69
CA ALA A 304 13.77 4.89 -0.10
C ALA A 304 12.36 5.27 -0.57
N ARG A 305 11.87 4.66 -1.67
CA ARG A 305 10.62 5.10 -2.29
C ARG A 305 9.78 3.91 -2.73
N LYS A 306 8.47 4.07 -2.64
CA LYS A 306 7.49 3.12 -3.14
C LYS A 306 6.34 3.88 -3.79
N THR A 307 5.95 3.47 -4.99
CA THR A 307 4.81 4.04 -5.73
C THR A 307 3.79 2.96 -6.00
N LEU A 308 2.57 3.17 -5.56
CA LEU A 308 1.43 2.28 -5.73
C LEU A 308 0.37 2.96 -6.61
N LEU A 309 -0.10 2.27 -7.62
CA LEU A 309 -1.27 2.65 -8.41
C LEU A 309 -2.44 1.75 -8.01
N SER A 310 -3.62 2.33 -7.85
CA SER A 310 -4.86 1.59 -7.55
C SER A 310 -6.00 2.03 -8.45
N LEU A 311 -6.82 1.07 -8.85
CA LEU A 311 -8.09 1.29 -9.54
C LEU A 311 -9.18 0.64 -8.69
N ARG A 312 -10.21 1.42 -8.35
CA ARG A 312 -11.35 0.96 -7.56
C ARG A 312 -12.65 1.22 -8.32
N GLY A 313 -13.49 0.20 -8.45
CA GLY A 313 -14.89 0.34 -8.83
C GLY A 313 -15.76 0.33 -7.58
N TYR A 314 -16.75 1.20 -7.51
CA TYR A 314 -17.65 1.30 -6.36
C TYR A 314 -19.10 1.49 -6.76
N GLN A 315 -19.99 1.02 -5.88
CA GLN A 315 -21.44 1.30 -5.89
C GLN A 315 -21.87 1.65 -4.48
N ARG A 316 -22.69 2.67 -4.32
CA ARG A 316 -23.31 3.07 -3.07
C ARG A 316 -24.81 3.23 -3.27
N LYS A 317 -25.59 2.70 -2.33
CA LYS A 317 -27.03 2.82 -2.28
C LYS A 317 -27.42 3.33 -0.91
N SER A 318 -28.37 4.30 -0.85
CA SER A 318 -28.98 4.71 0.40
C SER A 318 -30.46 4.98 0.21
N ARG A 319 -31.25 4.54 1.18
CA ARG A 319 -32.71 4.70 1.22
C ARG A 319 -33.11 5.14 2.62
N ASN A 320 -34.08 6.04 2.69
CA ASN A 320 -34.62 6.51 3.95
C ASN A 320 -36.13 6.35 3.97
N PHE A 321 -36.67 6.12 5.16
CA PHE A 321 -38.09 5.83 5.38
C PHE A 321 -38.60 6.62 6.58
N VAL A 322 -39.89 7.02 6.52
CA VAL A 322 -40.62 7.46 7.69
C VAL A 322 -41.74 6.44 7.92
N GLY A 323 -41.70 5.74 9.06
CA GLY A 323 -42.50 4.54 9.22
C GLY A 323 -42.14 3.50 8.15
N ASP A 324 -43.15 3.05 7.41
CA ASP A 324 -42.97 2.09 6.30
C ASP A 324 -42.91 2.76 4.90
N THR A 325 -43.00 4.09 4.85
CA THR A 325 -43.02 4.85 3.57
C THR A 325 -41.60 5.30 3.21
N GLU A 326 -41.12 4.93 2.00
CA GLU A 326 -39.84 5.38 1.48
C GLU A 326 -39.90 6.86 1.07
N ILE A 327 -38.90 7.63 1.45
CA ILE A 327 -38.72 9.01 1.03
C ILE A 327 -37.96 9.01 -0.30
N GLN A 328 -38.70 9.00 -1.42
CA GLN A 328 -38.15 8.85 -2.76
C GLN A 328 -37.08 9.90 -3.10
N ILE A 329 -37.23 11.15 -2.65
CA ILE A 329 -36.25 12.21 -2.88
C ILE A 329 -34.90 11.97 -2.18
N GLN A 330 -34.85 11.03 -1.22
CA GLN A 330 -33.64 10.62 -0.50
C GLN A 330 -33.12 9.27 -0.97
N HIS A 331 -33.78 8.65 -1.96
CA HIS A 331 -33.24 7.45 -2.60
C HIS A 331 -32.05 7.83 -3.47
N ARG A 332 -30.88 7.31 -3.11
CA ARG A 332 -29.63 7.57 -3.84
C ARG A 332 -28.96 6.27 -4.23
N GLN A 333 -28.57 6.22 -5.48
CA GLN A 333 -27.74 5.14 -6.01
C GLN A 333 -26.68 5.74 -6.89
N THR A 334 -25.43 5.64 -6.46
CA THR A 334 -24.27 6.17 -7.17
C THR A 334 -23.29 5.05 -7.46
N ALA A 335 -22.62 5.13 -8.60
CA ALA A 335 -21.56 4.21 -8.97
C ALA A 335 -20.47 4.96 -9.73
N GLY A 336 -19.27 4.41 -9.72
CA GLY A 336 -18.15 5.04 -10.40
C GLY A 336 -16.86 4.25 -10.22
N TRP A 337 -15.79 4.90 -10.61
CA TRP A 337 -14.44 4.41 -10.43
C TRP A 337 -13.56 5.48 -9.78
N GLU A 338 -12.47 5.03 -9.20
CA GLU A 338 -11.47 5.87 -8.57
C GLU A 338 -10.08 5.37 -8.95
N LEU A 339 -9.26 6.26 -9.50
CA LEU A 339 -7.84 6.02 -9.76
C LEU A 339 -7.04 6.67 -8.66
N GLY A 340 -6.23 5.88 -7.95
CA GLY A 340 -5.41 6.33 -6.85
C GLY A 340 -3.92 6.16 -7.14
N LEU A 341 -3.12 7.14 -6.79
CA LEU A 341 -1.66 7.08 -6.80
C LEU A 341 -1.17 7.41 -5.39
N ASN A 342 -0.45 6.45 -4.79
CA ASN A 342 0.27 6.65 -3.53
C ASN A 342 1.77 6.69 -3.81
N HIS A 343 2.46 7.67 -3.27
CA HIS A 343 3.92 7.77 -3.31
C HIS A 343 4.46 7.97 -1.91
N ARG A 344 5.21 6.99 -1.43
CA ARG A 344 5.87 7.00 -0.13
C ARG A 344 7.36 7.20 -0.28
N VAL A 345 7.92 8.11 0.52
CA VAL A 345 9.35 8.41 0.56
C VAL A 345 9.86 8.27 2.00
N TYR A 346 10.97 7.57 2.14
CA TYR A 346 11.71 7.44 3.39
C TYR A 346 13.00 8.24 3.34
N PHE A 347 13.24 9.09 4.32
CA PHE A 347 14.46 9.86 4.45
C PHE A 347 14.93 9.86 5.90
N GLY A 348 16.00 9.09 6.16
CA GLY A 348 16.43 8.75 7.52
C GLY A 348 15.35 7.93 8.23
N GLN A 349 14.88 8.41 9.37
CA GLN A 349 13.78 7.80 10.12
C GLN A 349 12.40 8.38 9.76
N ASN A 350 12.36 9.41 8.91
CA ASN A 350 11.14 10.10 8.55
C ASN A 350 10.43 9.43 7.38
N THR A 351 9.11 9.60 7.33
CA THR A 351 8.27 9.09 6.23
C THR A 351 7.38 10.19 5.71
N LEU A 352 7.35 10.35 4.39
CA LEU A 352 6.40 11.20 3.68
C LEU A 352 5.50 10.31 2.83
N ASP A 353 4.20 10.37 3.07
CA ASP A 353 3.17 9.70 2.28
C ASP A 353 2.36 10.75 1.52
N ALA A 354 2.33 10.66 0.21
CA ALA A 354 1.50 11.50 -0.66
C ALA A 354 0.49 10.63 -1.41
N ASN A 355 -0.78 10.98 -1.31
CA ASN A 355 -1.89 10.32 -1.99
C ASN A 355 -2.58 11.30 -2.93
N LEU A 356 -2.89 10.84 -4.13
CA LEU A 356 -3.71 11.54 -5.12
C LEU A 356 -4.78 10.58 -5.63
N ASN A 357 -6.04 10.93 -5.47
CA ASN A 357 -7.17 10.11 -5.89
C ASN A 357 -8.06 10.92 -6.84
N TRP A 358 -8.34 10.34 -7.99
CA TRP A 358 -9.31 10.88 -8.94
C TRP A 358 -10.52 9.96 -9.00
N ARG A 359 -11.65 10.46 -8.47
CA ARG A 359 -12.95 9.76 -8.49
C ARG A 359 -13.82 10.30 -9.60
N HIS A 360 -14.44 9.41 -10.34
CA HIS A 360 -15.38 9.74 -11.38
C HIS A 360 -16.68 8.93 -11.23
N GLY A 361 -17.80 9.63 -11.05
CA GLY A 361 -19.13 9.03 -11.00
C GLY A 361 -19.62 8.66 -12.41
N THR A 362 -20.31 7.53 -12.52
CA THR A 362 -20.85 7.02 -13.79
C THR A 362 -22.32 6.68 -13.65
N GLY A 363 -23.00 6.43 -14.80
CA GLY A 363 -24.35 5.88 -14.82
C GLY A 363 -24.44 4.35 -14.75
N ALA A 364 -23.32 3.67 -14.44
CA ALA A 364 -23.27 2.21 -14.38
C ALA A 364 -24.08 1.65 -13.19
N PHE A 365 -24.42 0.37 -13.26
CA PHE A 365 -25.10 -0.38 -12.19
C PHE A 365 -26.41 0.26 -11.69
N GLY A 366 -27.15 0.94 -12.57
CA GLY A 366 -28.41 1.58 -12.24
C GLY A 366 -28.26 2.85 -11.39
N ALA A 367 -27.11 3.55 -11.49
CA ALA A 367 -26.91 4.81 -10.79
C ALA A 367 -27.97 5.85 -11.21
N LEU A 368 -28.61 6.48 -10.21
CA LEU A 368 -29.69 7.43 -10.37
C LEU A 368 -29.13 8.87 -10.47
N SER A 369 -29.85 9.73 -11.19
CA SER A 369 -29.58 11.17 -11.11
C SER A 369 -29.94 11.69 -9.73
N ALA A 370 -29.11 12.57 -9.18
CA ALA A 370 -29.43 13.21 -7.90
C ALA A 370 -30.58 14.20 -8.09
N PRO A 371 -31.55 14.31 -7.17
CA PRO A 371 -32.58 15.33 -7.24
C PRO A 371 -32.01 16.75 -7.32
N GLU A 372 -30.85 17.00 -6.75
CA GLU A 372 -30.10 18.26 -6.80
C GLU A 372 -29.58 18.60 -8.19
N ASP A 373 -29.45 17.62 -9.11
CA ASP A 373 -29.05 17.85 -10.51
C ASP A 373 -30.05 18.82 -11.22
N ALA A 374 -31.33 18.66 -10.95
CA ALA A 374 -32.37 19.51 -11.52
C ALA A 374 -32.28 20.97 -11.05
N LEU A 375 -31.67 21.21 -9.89
CA LEU A 375 -31.47 22.53 -9.29
C LEU A 375 -30.08 23.09 -9.52
N GLY A 376 -29.18 22.35 -10.18
CA GLY A 376 -27.78 22.74 -10.36
C GLY A 376 -26.93 22.72 -9.07
N ASN A 377 -27.44 22.13 -7.98
CA ASN A 377 -26.83 22.17 -6.65
C ASN A 377 -26.02 20.94 -6.28
N GLY A 378 -25.77 20.02 -7.22
CA GLY A 378 -24.94 18.83 -7.01
C GLY A 378 -25.34 17.69 -7.92
N GLY A 379 -24.35 17.00 -8.49
CA GLY A 379 -24.56 15.91 -9.43
C GLY A 379 -24.23 14.54 -8.85
N SER A 380 -24.93 13.50 -9.32
CA SER A 380 -24.67 12.10 -8.99
C SER A 380 -23.44 11.53 -9.70
N ARG A 381 -22.89 12.24 -10.68
CA ARG A 381 -21.72 11.87 -11.48
C ARG A 381 -20.57 12.87 -11.31
N PRO A 382 -20.07 13.04 -10.07
CA PRO A 382 -19.03 14.02 -9.80
C PRO A 382 -17.69 13.58 -10.39
N SER A 383 -16.84 14.56 -10.75
CA SER A 383 -15.42 14.36 -10.97
C SER A 383 -14.67 15.07 -9.84
N ILE A 384 -14.05 14.30 -8.98
CA ILE A 384 -13.45 14.79 -7.74
C ILE A 384 -11.98 14.37 -7.73
N VAL A 385 -11.10 15.34 -7.48
CA VAL A 385 -9.69 15.09 -7.18
C VAL A 385 -9.49 15.34 -5.69
N GLN A 386 -9.01 14.33 -4.98
CA GLN A 386 -8.63 14.41 -3.57
C GLN A 386 -7.14 14.13 -3.44
N TRP A 387 -6.49 14.85 -2.55
CA TRP A 387 -5.09 14.63 -2.24
C TRP A 387 -4.84 14.79 -0.74
N ASP A 388 -3.88 14.06 -0.24
CA ASP A 388 -3.35 14.23 1.09
C ASP A 388 -1.85 13.97 1.13
N VAL A 389 -1.18 14.67 2.02
CA VAL A 389 0.24 14.50 2.31
C VAL A 389 0.41 14.38 3.80
N ASN A 390 0.97 13.26 4.23
CA ASN A 390 1.24 12.95 5.63
C ASN A 390 2.74 12.85 5.87
N LEU A 391 3.26 13.68 6.76
CA LEU A 391 4.65 13.66 7.22
C LEU A 391 4.71 13.06 8.62
N THR A 392 5.49 12.01 8.80
CA THR A 392 5.77 11.40 10.10
C THR A 392 7.24 11.49 10.42
N MET A 393 7.56 12.07 11.57
CA MET A 393 8.92 12.31 12.05
C MET A 393 9.07 11.79 13.49
N PRO A 394 9.68 10.60 13.70
CA PRO A 394 10.07 10.17 15.04
C PRO A 394 11.24 11.04 15.53
N PHE A 395 11.22 11.42 16.80
CA PHE A 395 12.29 12.20 17.42
C PHE A 395 12.54 11.70 18.84
N LYS A 396 13.71 12.06 19.39
CA LYS A 396 14.05 11.80 20.79
C LYS A 396 14.29 13.13 21.50
N LEU A 397 13.69 13.29 22.68
CA LEU A 397 13.92 14.41 23.58
C LEU A 397 14.50 13.85 24.90
N GLY A 398 15.80 13.87 25.04
CA GLY A 398 16.49 13.16 26.12
C GLY A 398 16.30 11.63 26.00
N SER A 399 15.76 11.00 27.05
CA SER A 399 15.44 9.56 27.09
C SER A 399 14.05 9.22 26.51
N GLN A 400 13.23 10.22 26.22
CA GLN A 400 11.86 10.01 25.73
C GLN A 400 11.82 9.98 24.20
N SER A 401 11.06 9.01 23.64
CA SER A 401 10.78 8.93 22.22
C SER A 401 9.44 9.61 21.92
N GLY A 402 9.42 10.46 20.91
CA GLY A 402 8.22 11.14 20.45
C GLY A 402 8.01 10.93 18.94
N ARG A 403 6.80 11.22 18.48
CA ARG A 403 6.45 11.20 17.05
C ARG A 403 5.71 12.50 16.72
N TYR A 404 6.22 13.23 15.75
CA TYR A 404 5.52 14.32 15.10
C TYR A 404 4.79 13.81 13.86
N SER A 405 3.52 14.18 13.69
CA SER A 405 2.75 13.85 12.50
C SER A 405 2.02 15.09 12.00
N ALA A 406 2.16 15.38 10.72
CA ALA A 406 1.48 16.50 10.07
C ALA A 406 0.73 15.97 8.83
N LEU A 407 -0.59 16.24 8.77
CA LEU A 407 -1.45 15.86 7.67
C LEU A 407 -2.03 17.10 7.01
N VAL A 408 -1.81 17.24 5.71
CA VAL A 408 -2.46 18.25 4.87
C VAL A 408 -3.28 17.53 3.82
N ARG A 409 -4.54 17.93 3.63
CA ARG A 409 -5.44 17.31 2.66
C ARG A 409 -6.30 18.34 1.97
N GLY A 410 -6.68 18.04 0.73
CA GLY A 410 -7.53 18.90 -0.07
C GLY A 410 -8.42 18.13 -1.01
N GLN A 411 -9.47 18.81 -1.46
CA GLN A 411 -10.42 18.32 -2.46
C GLN A 411 -10.72 19.39 -3.47
N TRP A 412 -10.77 19.00 -4.73
CA TRP A 412 -11.22 19.82 -5.84
C TRP A 412 -12.31 19.07 -6.63
N SER A 413 -13.32 19.80 -7.10
CA SER A 413 -14.36 19.26 -7.99
C SER A 413 -14.71 20.25 -9.07
N LYS A 414 -15.08 19.76 -10.25
CA LYS A 414 -15.48 20.61 -11.38
C LYS A 414 -16.83 21.30 -11.18
N GLY A 415 -17.68 20.77 -10.30
CA GLY A 415 -19.03 21.30 -10.03
C GLY A 415 -19.45 21.09 -8.58
N PRO A 416 -20.63 21.55 -8.20
CA PRO A 416 -21.16 21.36 -6.86
C PRO A 416 -21.35 19.87 -6.55
N LEU A 417 -21.08 19.50 -5.30
CA LEU A 417 -21.14 18.13 -4.82
C LEU A 417 -22.36 17.91 -3.94
N ILE A 418 -22.96 16.74 -4.02
CA ILE A 418 -23.94 16.28 -3.03
C ILE A 418 -23.28 16.16 -1.66
N ALA A 419 -24.06 16.26 -0.59
CA ALA A 419 -23.54 16.28 0.79
C ALA A 419 -22.60 15.11 1.11
N GLN A 420 -22.86 13.92 0.56
CA GLN A 420 -22.08 12.70 0.75
C GLN A 420 -20.69 12.71 0.12
N ASP A 421 -20.44 13.57 -0.87
CA ASP A 421 -19.17 13.68 -1.58
C ASP A 421 -18.37 14.93 -1.17
N ARG A 422 -18.92 15.74 -0.27
CA ARG A 422 -18.26 16.95 0.25
C ARG A 422 -17.16 16.58 1.24
N PHE A 423 -16.13 17.39 1.24
CA PHE A 423 -15.03 17.30 2.20
C PHE A 423 -15.51 17.84 3.56
N ALA A 424 -15.47 16.98 4.59
CA ALA A 424 -15.79 17.40 5.95
C ALA A 424 -14.61 18.15 6.58
N ILE A 425 -14.83 19.42 6.95
CA ILE A 425 -13.89 20.22 7.73
C ILE A 425 -14.38 20.20 9.18
N GLY A 426 -13.54 19.82 10.14
CA GLY A 426 -13.86 19.87 11.57
C GLY A 426 -14.55 18.61 12.13
N GLY A 427 -14.23 17.43 11.63
CA GLY A 427 -14.48 16.17 12.35
C GLY A 427 -13.62 16.09 13.63
N ALA A 428 -14.07 15.37 14.66
CA ALA A 428 -13.30 15.08 15.86
C ALA A 428 -12.11 14.14 15.53
N THR A 429 -11.14 14.64 14.79
CA THR A 429 -9.78 14.13 14.91
C THR A 429 -9.24 14.76 16.18
N PRO A 430 -8.91 13.98 17.23
CA PRO A 430 -8.19 14.55 18.36
C PRO A 430 -6.93 15.21 17.76
N PHE A 431 -6.70 16.47 18.08
CA PHE A 431 -5.38 17.03 18.01
C PHE A 431 -4.51 16.02 18.75
N ALA A 432 -3.61 15.35 18.06
CA ALA A 432 -2.70 14.41 18.69
C ALA A 432 -1.77 15.23 19.58
N GLY A 433 -2.20 15.40 20.81
CA GLY A 433 -1.32 15.75 21.89
C GLY A 433 -0.26 14.65 21.98
N LEU A 434 0.97 15.01 22.27
CA LEU A 434 2.08 14.14 22.59
C LEU A 434 1.59 12.95 23.43
N MET A 435 1.47 11.78 22.81
CA MET A 435 1.34 10.53 23.55
C MET A 435 2.76 10.13 23.94
N ALA A 436 3.10 10.35 25.20
CA ALA A 436 4.20 9.69 25.86
C ALA A 436 3.83 8.21 26.01
N SER A 437 4.57 7.33 25.38
CA SER A 437 4.53 5.88 25.62
C SER A 437 5.62 5.51 26.60
#